data_477e07be5dbb9765e5c6f1f9ad7323fc
#
_entry.id   477e07be5dbb9765e5c6f1f9ad7323fc
#
_cell.length_a   1.000
_cell.length_b   1.000
_cell.length_c   1.000
_cell.angle_alpha   90.00
_cell.angle_beta   90.00
_cell.angle_gamma   90.00
#
_symmetry.space_group_name_H-M   'P 1'
#
loop_
_entity.id
_entity.type
_entity.pdbx_description
1 polymer ?
#
loop_
_entity_poly.entity_id
_entity_poly.type
_entity_poly.pdbx_seq_one_letter_code
_entity_poly.pdbx_strand_id
1 'polypeptide(L)'
;IERHPYNAIFVYVIPMFVSLAGTIWVTWFHHANLPTDDPMVASTNTLDPLYNFFTGNLGYHTAHHYRQALHWSKLPQLHAELEGRIPASTYLEAGFPINWMRLWGPGFTTCAFLAQDEAGGNHVGFSRT
;
A
#
# COMPACT_ATOMS: atom_id res chain seq x y z
N ILE A 1 39.70 5.63 22.37
CA ILE A 1 38.27 5.73 21.92
C ILE A 1 37.48 4.91 22.96
N GLU A 2 36.80 5.59 23.88
CA GLU A 2 35.87 4.96 24.80
C GLU A 2 34.75 4.28 23.99
N ARG A 3 34.63 2.99 24.13
CA ARG A 3 33.54 2.23 23.49
C ARG A 3 32.33 2.32 24.40
N HIS A 4 31.34 3.11 24.00
CA HIS A 4 30.05 3.16 24.67
C HIS A 4 29.10 2.15 24.00
N PRO A 5 28.93 0.93 24.54
CA PRO A 5 28.10 -0.10 23.92
C PRO A 5 26.63 0.32 23.79
N TYR A 6 26.17 1.18 24.70
CA TYR A 6 24.80 1.72 24.62
C TYR A 6 24.56 2.55 23.39
N ASN A 7 25.56 3.25 22.86
CA ASN A 7 25.42 4.03 21.64
C ASN A 7 25.08 3.14 20.44
N ALA A 8 25.60 1.94 20.39
CA ALA A 8 25.27 0.96 19.35
C ALA A 8 23.79 0.55 19.40
N ILE A 9 23.23 0.42 20.59
CA ILE A 9 21.80 0.10 20.74
C ILE A 9 20.93 1.24 20.20
N PHE A 10 21.21 2.47 20.60
CA PHE A 10 20.39 3.62 20.20
C PHE A 10 20.58 4.02 18.73
N VAL A 11 21.78 3.88 18.18
CA VAL A 11 22.09 4.36 16.82
C VAL A 11 21.84 3.27 15.76
N TYR A 12 21.96 1.99 16.11
CA TYR A 12 21.80 0.89 15.14
C TYR A 12 20.62 -0.02 15.47
N VAL A 13 20.57 -0.57 16.69
CA VAL A 13 19.60 -1.63 17.00
C VAL A 13 18.17 -1.09 17.00
N ILE A 14 17.90 -0.02 17.71
CA ILE A 14 16.56 0.57 17.78
C ILE A 14 16.09 1.06 16.40
N PRO A 15 16.86 1.90 15.66
CA PRO A 15 16.45 2.32 14.32
C PRO A 15 16.25 1.16 13.35
N MET A 16 17.05 0.10 13.44
CA MET A 16 16.90 -1.09 12.62
C MET A 16 15.54 -1.78 12.86
N PHE A 17 15.16 -1.99 14.12
CA PHE A 17 13.88 -2.61 14.45
C PHE A 17 12.69 -1.72 14.08
N VAL A 18 12.79 -0.42 14.30
CA VAL A 18 11.75 0.55 13.91
C VAL A 18 11.57 0.56 12.39
N SER A 19 12.67 0.59 11.64
CA SER A 19 12.64 0.55 10.18
C SER A 19 12.07 -0.77 9.65
N LEU A 20 12.48 -1.90 10.22
CA LEU A 20 11.95 -3.21 9.85
C LEU A 20 10.46 -3.31 10.13
N ALA A 21 10.02 -2.90 11.31
CA ALA A 21 8.59 -2.89 11.66
C ALA A 21 7.79 -1.99 10.72
N GLY A 22 8.30 -0.80 10.39
CA GLY A 22 7.69 0.11 9.42
C GLY A 22 7.59 -0.50 8.02
N THR A 23 8.63 -1.18 7.56
CA THR A 23 8.64 -1.84 6.25
C THR A 23 7.63 -2.99 6.18
N ILE A 24 7.60 -3.86 7.20
CA ILE A 24 6.64 -4.96 7.29
C ILE A 24 5.22 -4.40 7.30
N TRP A 25 4.97 -3.36 8.09
CA TRP A 25 3.69 -2.71 8.19
C TRP A 25 3.22 -2.15 6.85
N VAL A 26 4.04 -1.37 6.16
CA VAL A 26 3.70 -0.77 4.86
C VAL A 26 3.45 -1.84 3.81
N THR A 27 4.26 -2.90 3.78
CA THR A 27 4.05 -4.03 2.86
C THR A 27 2.70 -4.71 3.13
N TRP A 28 2.42 -5.01 4.40
CA TRP A 28 1.12 -5.59 4.77
C TRP A 28 -0.04 -4.66 4.39
N PHE A 29 0.09 -3.37 4.65
CA PHE A 29 -0.91 -2.36 4.34
C PHE A 29 -1.31 -2.34 2.86
N HIS A 30 -0.34 -2.45 1.97
CA HIS A 30 -0.60 -2.41 0.53
C HIS A 30 -1.07 -3.74 -0.06
N HIS A 31 -0.92 -4.86 0.64
CA HIS A 31 -1.19 -6.19 0.09
C HIS A 31 -2.23 -7.02 0.84
N ALA A 32 -2.65 -6.58 2.04
CA ALA A 32 -3.54 -7.39 2.87
C ALA A 32 -4.87 -7.68 2.17
N ASN A 33 -5.20 -8.97 2.12
CA ASN A 33 -6.46 -9.50 1.58
C ASN A 33 -6.72 -9.21 0.09
N LEU A 34 -5.69 -8.93 -0.69
CA LEU A 34 -5.81 -8.73 -2.13
C LEU A 34 -5.37 -9.98 -2.91
N PRO A 35 -5.99 -10.26 -4.07
CA PRO A 35 -5.55 -11.32 -4.96
C PRO A 35 -4.16 -10.98 -5.53
N THR A 36 -3.30 -11.99 -5.65
CA THR A 36 -1.91 -11.79 -6.12
C THR A 36 -1.71 -12.12 -7.60
N ASP A 37 -2.74 -12.62 -8.26
CA ASP A 37 -2.64 -13.18 -9.62
C ASP A 37 -2.62 -12.10 -10.71
N ASP A 38 -3.21 -10.94 -10.44
CA ASP A 38 -3.22 -9.80 -11.36
C ASP A 38 -2.51 -8.59 -10.76
N PRO A 39 -1.41 -8.11 -11.36
CA PRO A 39 -0.68 -6.94 -10.87
C PRO A 39 -1.53 -5.66 -10.71
N MET A 40 -2.65 -5.54 -11.44
CA MET A 40 -3.51 -4.36 -11.38
C MET A 40 -4.37 -4.29 -10.11
N VAL A 41 -4.60 -5.44 -9.46
CA VAL A 41 -5.42 -5.57 -8.24
C VAL A 41 -4.64 -6.11 -7.04
N ALA A 42 -3.38 -6.48 -7.23
CA ALA A 42 -2.55 -7.09 -6.19
C ALA A 42 -2.08 -6.11 -5.10
N SER A 43 -2.40 -4.84 -5.23
CA SER A 43 -1.98 -3.82 -4.26
C SER A 43 -2.97 -2.66 -4.18
N THR A 44 -3.02 -2.03 -3.00
CA THR A 44 -3.77 -0.78 -2.82
C THR A 44 -2.91 0.43 -3.19
N ASN A 45 -3.58 1.47 -3.67
CA ASN A 45 -2.96 2.74 -4.01
C ASN A 45 -3.46 3.86 -3.10
N THR A 46 -2.60 4.80 -2.76
CA THR A 46 -2.97 6.05 -2.09
C THR A 46 -2.33 7.24 -2.79
N LEU A 47 -3.15 8.18 -3.21
CA LEU A 47 -2.70 9.39 -3.91
C LEU A 47 -2.44 10.55 -2.95
N ASP A 48 -2.48 10.30 -1.63
CA ASP A 48 -2.22 11.32 -0.62
C ASP A 48 -0.82 11.93 -0.78
N PRO A 49 -0.70 13.27 -0.96
CA PRO A 49 0.58 13.91 -1.22
C PRO A 49 1.57 13.79 -0.06
N LEU A 50 1.06 13.82 1.19
CA LEU A 50 1.90 13.74 2.37
C LEU A 50 2.47 12.33 2.54
N TYR A 51 1.63 11.30 2.33
CA TYR A 51 2.09 9.92 2.30
C TYR A 51 3.16 9.71 1.23
N ASN A 52 2.91 10.14 0.01
CA ASN A 52 3.83 9.98 -1.12
C ASN A 52 5.14 10.74 -0.93
N PHE A 53 5.11 11.92 -0.30
CA PHE A 53 6.32 12.66 0.05
C PHE A 53 7.21 11.87 1.03
N PHE A 54 6.64 11.33 2.12
CA PHE A 54 7.43 10.61 3.13
C PHE A 54 7.86 9.20 2.70
N THR A 55 7.14 8.57 1.79
CA THR A 55 7.42 7.19 1.35
C THR A 55 8.12 7.09 -0.01
N GLY A 56 8.50 8.22 -0.62
CA GLY A 56 9.10 8.22 -1.95
C GLY A 56 8.16 7.69 -3.03
N ASN A 57 6.92 8.20 -3.06
CA ASN A 57 5.89 7.82 -4.03
C ASN A 57 5.43 6.35 -3.95
N LEU A 58 5.61 5.70 -2.81
CA LEU A 58 5.18 4.30 -2.62
C LEU A 58 3.66 4.13 -2.69
N GLY A 59 2.90 5.21 -2.54
CA GLY A 59 1.45 5.19 -2.71
C GLY A 59 0.98 4.87 -4.12
N TYR A 60 1.83 5.04 -5.13
CA TYR A 60 1.60 4.56 -6.50
C TYR A 60 1.99 3.08 -6.64
N HIS A 61 1.49 2.24 -5.74
CA HIS A 61 2.03 0.91 -5.49
C HIS A 61 1.80 -0.07 -6.64
N THR A 62 0.66 -0.02 -7.32
CA THR A 62 0.40 -0.79 -8.54
C THR A 62 1.41 -0.44 -9.66
N ALA A 63 1.74 0.84 -9.84
CA ALA A 63 2.76 1.25 -10.80
C ALA A 63 4.15 0.75 -10.40
N HIS A 64 4.46 0.72 -9.10
CA HIS A 64 5.69 0.13 -8.59
C HIS A 64 5.79 -1.37 -8.92
N HIS A 65 4.72 -2.16 -8.69
CA HIS A 65 4.68 -3.58 -9.04
C HIS A 65 4.77 -3.82 -10.54
N TYR A 66 4.11 -3.00 -11.33
CA TYR A 66 4.15 -3.11 -12.80
C TYR A 66 5.54 -2.87 -13.37
N ARG A 67 6.32 -1.95 -12.77
CA ARG A 67 7.70 -1.62 -13.18
C ARG A 67 8.61 -1.43 -11.97
N GLN A 68 9.02 -2.51 -11.33
CA GLN A 68 9.80 -2.48 -10.08
C GLN A 68 11.17 -1.78 -10.20
N ALA A 69 11.78 -1.82 -11.37
CA ALA A 69 13.09 -1.15 -11.62
C ALA A 69 12.96 0.35 -11.96
N LEU A 70 11.73 0.89 -12.00
CA LEU A 70 11.52 2.29 -12.30
C LEU A 70 11.90 3.16 -11.09
N HIS A 71 12.63 4.25 -11.36
CA HIS A 71 12.97 5.20 -10.30
C HIS A 71 11.70 5.80 -9.68
N TRP A 72 11.66 5.89 -8.36
CA TRP A 72 10.49 6.31 -7.58
C TRP A 72 9.87 7.64 -8.05
N SER A 73 10.68 8.60 -8.53
CA SER A 73 10.20 9.89 -9.02
C SER A 73 9.37 9.80 -10.32
N LYS A 74 9.40 8.66 -11.01
CA LYS A 74 8.66 8.40 -12.24
C LYS A 74 7.37 7.59 -12.01
N LEU A 75 7.13 7.12 -10.80
CA LEU A 75 5.93 6.35 -10.46
C LEU A 75 4.63 7.12 -10.69
N PRO A 76 4.51 8.44 -10.36
CA PRO A 76 3.30 9.18 -10.66
C PRO A 76 2.95 9.23 -12.15
N GLN A 77 3.99 9.38 -12.99
CA GLN A 77 3.79 9.40 -14.44
C GLN A 77 3.32 8.04 -14.96
N LEU A 78 3.98 6.96 -14.56
CA LEU A 78 3.57 5.60 -14.93
C LEU A 78 2.17 5.27 -14.40
N HIS A 79 1.84 5.71 -13.20
CA HIS A 79 0.51 5.50 -12.62
C HIS A 79 -0.58 6.17 -13.47
N ALA A 80 -0.36 7.40 -13.92
CA ALA A 80 -1.28 8.10 -14.81
C ALA A 80 -1.49 7.35 -16.16
N GLU A 81 -0.44 6.70 -16.70
CA GLU A 81 -0.54 5.87 -17.88
C GLU A 81 -1.37 4.58 -17.65
N LEU A 82 -1.38 4.08 -16.42
CA LEU A 82 -2.07 2.85 -16.02
C LEU A 82 -3.46 3.10 -15.43
N GLU A 83 -3.84 4.34 -15.10
CA GLU A 83 -5.03 4.70 -14.34
C GLU A 83 -6.30 4.05 -14.89
N GLY A 84 -6.48 4.04 -16.22
CA GLY A 84 -7.63 3.40 -16.88
C GLY A 84 -7.70 1.88 -16.76
N ARG A 85 -6.64 1.23 -16.25
CA ARG A 85 -6.52 -0.22 -16.05
C ARG A 85 -6.58 -0.62 -14.58
N ILE A 86 -6.38 0.34 -13.67
CA ILE A 86 -6.37 0.13 -12.23
C ILE A 86 -7.81 0.26 -11.72
N PRO A 87 -8.40 -0.77 -11.11
CA PRO A 87 -9.77 -0.69 -10.60
C PRO A 87 -9.90 0.35 -9.49
N ALA A 88 -11.01 1.09 -9.47
CA ALA A 88 -11.29 2.09 -8.44
C ALA A 88 -11.29 1.49 -7.01
N SER A 89 -11.62 0.21 -6.88
CA SER A 89 -11.61 -0.52 -5.62
C SER A 89 -10.23 -0.65 -4.96
N THR A 90 -9.15 -0.43 -5.71
CA THR A 90 -7.77 -0.49 -5.16
C THR A 90 -7.31 0.84 -4.57
N TYR A 91 -8.09 1.90 -4.70
CA TYR A 91 -7.72 3.21 -4.15
C TYR A 91 -8.23 3.40 -2.72
N LEU A 92 -7.36 3.91 -1.86
CA LEU A 92 -7.70 4.28 -0.49
C LEU A 92 -8.10 5.75 -0.42
N GLU A 93 -9.33 6.01 0.01
CA GLU A 93 -9.92 7.36 0.00
C GLU A 93 -9.46 8.25 1.16
N ALA A 94 -9.06 7.67 2.29
CA ALA A 94 -8.71 8.48 3.46
C ALA A 94 -7.23 8.87 3.46
N GLY A 95 -6.96 10.16 3.72
CA GLY A 95 -5.62 10.72 3.76
C GLY A 95 -4.79 10.28 4.97
N PHE A 96 -3.48 10.30 4.82
CA PHE A 96 -2.51 10.18 5.91
C PHE A 96 -2.65 11.37 6.90
N PRO A 97 -2.62 11.19 8.23
CA PRO A 97 -2.40 9.94 8.98
C PRO A 97 -3.68 9.20 9.39
N ILE A 98 -4.86 9.64 8.99
CA ILE A 98 -6.16 9.12 9.47
C ILE A 98 -6.34 7.65 9.05
N ASN A 99 -5.87 7.28 7.88
CA ASN A 99 -5.87 5.88 7.43
C ASN A 99 -5.02 4.99 8.32
N TRP A 100 -3.91 5.48 8.79
CA TRP A 100 -3.05 4.77 9.72
C TRP A 100 -3.73 4.47 11.06
N MET A 101 -4.53 5.40 11.56
CA MET A 101 -5.27 5.21 12.81
C MET A 101 -6.43 4.20 12.67
N ARG A 102 -7.08 4.16 11.50
CA ARG A 102 -8.17 3.19 11.22
C ARG A 102 -7.66 1.75 11.09
N LEU A 103 -6.41 1.55 10.68
CA LEU A 103 -5.80 0.21 10.54
C LEU A 103 -5.61 -0.53 11.87
N TRP A 104 -5.66 0.18 13.00
CA TRP A 104 -5.57 -0.40 14.34
C TRP A 104 -6.95 -0.80 14.90
N GLY A 105 -8.04 -0.53 14.18
CA GLY A 105 -9.40 -0.87 14.59
C GLY A 105 -9.81 -2.30 14.19
N PRO A 106 -10.56 -3.01 15.05
CA PRO A 106 -11.16 -4.29 14.69
C PRO A 106 -12.25 -4.04 13.63
N GLY A 107 -12.01 -4.38 12.39
CA GLY A 107 -12.99 -4.23 11.31
C GLY A 107 -12.44 -3.71 9.99
N PHE A 108 -11.18 -3.32 9.96
CA PHE A 108 -10.58 -2.79 8.73
C PHE A 108 -10.51 -3.80 7.57
N THR A 109 -10.34 -5.08 7.89
CA THR A 109 -10.12 -6.13 6.88
C THR A 109 -11.37 -6.60 6.16
N THR A 110 -12.56 -6.30 6.68
CA THR A 110 -13.80 -6.86 6.13
C THR A 110 -14.70 -5.81 5.48
N CYS A 111 -14.71 -4.58 5.97
CA CYS A 111 -15.70 -3.59 5.54
C CYS A 111 -15.39 -2.89 4.21
N ALA A 112 -14.12 -2.69 3.86
CA ALA A 112 -13.78 -2.02 2.61
C ALA A 112 -14.02 -2.92 1.39
N PHE A 113 -13.76 -4.23 1.52
CA PHE A 113 -13.96 -5.18 0.42
C PHE A 113 -15.43 -5.58 0.25
N LEU A 114 -16.16 -5.82 1.36
CA LEU A 114 -17.58 -6.24 1.30
C LEU A 114 -18.55 -5.09 0.99
N ALA A 115 -18.23 -3.85 1.38
CA ALA A 115 -19.08 -2.70 1.04
C ALA A 115 -19.06 -2.36 -0.46
N GLN A 116 -18.06 -2.83 -1.20
CA GLN A 116 -17.96 -2.63 -2.64
C GLN A 116 -18.69 -3.70 -3.45
N ASP A 117 -18.81 -4.93 -2.94
CA ASP A 117 -19.64 -5.97 -3.57
C ASP A 117 -21.14 -5.66 -3.50
N GLU A 118 -21.58 -4.97 -2.46
CA GLU A 118 -23.00 -4.57 -2.34
C GLU A 118 -23.36 -3.33 -3.20
N ALA A 119 -22.40 -2.45 -3.50
CA ALA A 119 -22.61 -1.28 -4.34
C ALA A 119 -22.45 -1.55 -5.85
N GLY A 120 -21.79 -2.64 -6.21
CA GLY A 120 -21.47 -3.04 -7.59
C GLY A 120 -22.28 -4.23 -8.11
N GLY A 121 -23.58 -4.32 -7.81
CA GLY A 121 -24.45 -5.36 -8.30
C GLY A 121 -24.59 -5.40 -9.83
N ASN A 122 -23.58 -6.00 -10.51
CA ASN A 122 -23.75 -6.54 -11.84
C ASN A 122 -23.06 -7.92 -11.90
N HIS A 123 -23.87 -8.96 -11.69
CA HIS A 123 -23.54 -10.34 -12.00
C HIS A 123 -23.08 -10.47 -13.46
N VAL A 124 -21.79 -10.65 -13.67
CA VAL A 124 -21.33 -11.28 -14.91
C VAL A 124 -21.41 -12.79 -14.68
N GLY A 125 -22.50 -13.38 -15.16
CA GLY A 125 -22.72 -14.82 -15.13
C GLY A 125 -21.64 -15.53 -15.95
N PHE A 126 -20.80 -16.30 -15.28
CA PHE A 126 -19.90 -17.24 -15.93
C PHE A 126 -20.71 -18.49 -16.31
N SER A 127 -21.17 -18.54 -17.57
CA SER A 127 -21.74 -19.78 -18.14
C SER A 127 -20.62 -20.76 -18.43
N ARG A 128 -20.62 -21.89 -17.72
CA ARG A 128 -19.84 -23.09 -18.10
C ARG A 128 -20.62 -23.84 -19.18
N THR A 129 -20.04 -23.91 -20.35
CA THR A 129 -20.27 -24.99 -21.30
C THR A 129 -18.95 -25.67 -21.61
#